data_121e153c8a255e8b10742ea3a4d243f4
#
_entry.id   121e153c8a255e8b10742ea3a4d243f4
#
_cell.length_a   1.000
_cell.length_b   1.000
_cell.length_c   1.000
_cell.angle_alpha   90.00
_cell.angle_beta   90.00
_cell.angle_gamma   90.00
#
_symmetry.space_group_name_H-M   'P 1'
#
loop_
_entity.id
_entity.type
_entity.pdbx_description
1 polymer ?
#
loop_
_entity_poly.entity_id
_entity_poly.type
_entity_poly.pdbx_seq_one_letter_code
_entity_poly.pdbx_strand_id
1 'polypeptide(L)'
;MKTKSIKPKSERKINIKKKKKQKKEVDNINTKILNRIIGSSTRENENRKDELVDLQTLFSQRQDRLWKALEERYQYNSSLNRGQEFLLNHVNSKLELVIMYIDLVGSTKMSMTLPVEQLVTIMRAFSHEISSVVESYNGYVLKYVGDAIISFFPCGFNKYLISDKSVQCAKSMINVIKNGINPILTKHEYPELSVKIGIDEGEDVVV
;
A
#
# COMPACT_ATOMS: atom_id res chain seq x y z
N MET A 1 8.26 62.82 -34.23
CA MET A 1 8.11 61.76 -35.23
C MET A 1 9.07 60.65 -34.94
N LYS A 2 8.60 59.49 -34.47
CA LYS A 2 9.46 58.30 -34.23
C LYS A 2 9.34 57.37 -35.41
N THR A 3 10.41 57.27 -36.19
CA THR A 3 10.52 56.35 -37.32
C THR A 3 10.64 54.90 -36.82
N LYS A 4 9.66 54.06 -37.11
CA LYS A 4 9.75 52.62 -36.86
C LYS A 4 10.67 51.96 -37.91
N SER A 5 11.85 51.52 -37.48
CA SER A 5 12.77 50.72 -38.26
C SER A 5 12.14 49.37 -38.62
N ILE A 6 11.88 49.12 -39.88
CA ILE A 6 11.35 47.85 -40.38
C ILE A 6 12.53 46.93 -40.68
N LYS A 7 12.73 45.89 -39.90
CA LYS A 7 13.77 44.88 -40.13
C LYS A 7 13.59 44.14 -41.48
N PRO A 8 14.66 43.88 -42.23
CA PRO A 8 14.61 43.28 -43.57
C PRO A 8 13.99 41.88 -43.57
N LYS A 9 13.30 41.51 -44.63
CA LYS A 9 12.56 40.22 -44.80
C LYS A 9 13.43 38.97 -44.58
N SER A 10 14.75 39.04 -44.84
CA SER A 10 15.75 37.96 -44.62
C SER A 10 15.92 37.62 -43.16
N GLU A 11 16.04 38.61 -42.26
CA GLU A 11 16.20 38.40 -40.81
C GLU A 11 14.95 37.80 -40.16
N ARG A 12 13.76 38.12 -40.69
CA ARG A 12 12.50 37.52 -40.21
C ARG A 12 12.41 36.03 -40.52
N LYS A 13 12.86 35.61 -41.73
CA LYS A 13 12.90 34.19 -42.14
C LYS A 13 13.88 33.37 -41.32
N ILE A 14 15.06 33.93 -40.96
CA ILE A 14 16.07 33.28 -40.14
C ILE A 14 15.56 33.09 -38.68
N ASN A 15 14.91 34.12 -38.12
CA ASN A 15 14.34 34.04 -36.78
C ASN A 15 13.18 33.01 -36.64
N ILE A 16 12.36 32.90 -37.70
CA ILE A 16 11.28 31.91 -37.75
C ILE A 16 11.85 30.48 -37.83
N LYS A 17 12.90 30.26 -38.63
CA LYS A 17 13.58 28.96 -38.73
C LYS A 17 14.25 28.56 -37.40
N LYS A 18 14.92 29.50 -36.70
CA LYS A 18 15.53 29.26 -35.38
C LYS A 18 14.48 28.91 -34.32
N LYS A 19 13.36 29.65 -34.26
CA LYS A 19 12.27 29.36 -33.34
C LYS A 19 11.61 28.00 -33.61
N LYS A 20 11.43 27.60 -34.89
CA LYS A 20 10.90 26.27 -35.25
C LYS A 20 11.87 25.15 -34.90
N LYS A 21 13.19 25.36 -35.01
CA LYS A 21 14.20 24.38 -34.61
C LYS A 21 14.24 24.19 -33.09
N GLN A 22 14.24 25.30 -32.32
CA GLN A 22 14.16 25.25 -30.86
C GLN A 22 12.88 24.59 -30.37
N LYS A 23 11.73 24.86 -30.96
CA LYS A 23 10.47 24.21 -30.58
C LYS A 23 10.52 22.71 -30.82
N LYS A 24 11.06 22.25 -31.97
CA LYS A 24 11.25 20.81 -32.25
C LYS A 24 12.23 20.12 -31.29
N GLU A 25 13.28 20.80 -30.84
CA GLU A 25 14.21 20.26 -29.85
C GLU A 25 13.57 20.11 -28.46
N VAL A 26 12.78 21.12 -28.03
CA VAL A 26 12.05 21.05 -26.76
C VAL A 26 10.97 19.95 -26.80
N ASP A 27 10.23 19.84 -27.91
CA ASP A 27 9.22 18.79 -28.08
C ASP A 27 9.86 17.38 -28.05
N ASN A 28 11.07 17.23 -28.63
CA ASN A 28 11.80 15.96 -28.64
C ASN A 28 12.35 15.61 -27.24
N ILE A 29 12.81 16.61 -26.47
CA ILE A 29 13.26 16.43 -25.08
C ILE A 29 12.08 16.03 -24.19
N ASN A 30 10.95 16.73 -24.32
CA ASN A 30 9.74 16.41 -23.55
C ASN A 30 9.23 15.00 -23.88
N THR A 31 9.24 14.61 -25.15
CA THR A 31 8.85 13.24 -25.56
C THR A 31 9.81 12.18 -25.00
N LYS A 32 11.12 12.45 -24.97
CA LYS A 32 12.10 11.54 -24.36
C LYS A 32 11.94 11.43 -22.85
N ILE A 33 11.63 12.53 -22.16
CA ILE A 33 11.36 12.54 -20.73
C ILE A 33 10.06 11.77 -20.44
N LEU A 34 8.99 12.03 -21.21
CA LEU A 34 7.73 11.32 -21.08
C LEU A 34 7.90 9.80 -21.30
N ASN A 35 8.61 9.41 -22.35
CA ASN A 35 8.88 7.99 -22.64
C ASN A 35 9.79 7.34 -21.58
N ARG A 36 10.66 8.09 -20.92
CA ARG A 36 11.44 7.60 -19.77
C ARG A 36 10.57 7.39 -18.54
N ILE A 37 9.66 8.33 -18.26
CA ILE A 37 8.72 8.24 -17.14
C ILE A 37 7.72 7.10 -17.37
N ILE A 38 7.15 7.00 -18.58
CA ILE A 38 6.24 5.92 -18.95
C ILE A 38 6.98 4.57 -19.01
N GLY A 39 8.20 4.54 -19.56
CA GLY A 39 9.01 3.32 -19.69
C GLY A 39 9.57 2.81 -18.36
N SER A 40 9.82 3.67 -17.37
CA SER A 40 10.16 3.23 -16.02
C SER A 40 8.92 2.69 -15.28
N SER A 41 7.77 3.32 -15.47
CA SER A 41 6.50 2.84 -14.93
C SER A 41 6.05 1.50 -15.54
N THR A 42 6.32 1.26 -16.84
CA THR A 42 6.00 -0.01 -17.50
C THR A 42 6.96 -1.13 -17.16
N ARG A 43 8.25 -0.88 -16.91
CA ARG A 43 9.22 -1.93 -16.53
C ARG A 43 9.06 -2.42 -15.09
N GLU A 44 8.56 -1.59 -14.18
CA GLU A 44 8.18 -2.03 -12.83
C GLU A 44 6.82 -2.75 -12.83
N ASN A 45 5.94 -2.48 -13.82
CA ASN A 45 4.63 -3.12 -13.96
C ASN A 45 4.68 -4.43 -14.76
N GLU A 46 5.67 -4.69 -15.61
CA GLU A 46 5.76 -5.95 -16.37
C GLU A 46 6.10 -7.18 -15.49
N ASN A 47 6.59 -7.00 -14.27
CA ASN A 47 6.76 -8.09 -13.30
C ASN A 47 5.64 -8.21 -12.26
N ARG A 48 4.64 -7.32 -12.30
CA ARG A 48 3.37 -7.49 -11.61
C ARG A 48 2.31 -7.69 -12.69
N LYS A 49 1.94 -8.92 -12.92
CA LYS A 49 0.59 -9.19 -13.39
C LYS A 49 -0.32 -8.61 -12.32
N ASP A 50 -0.81 -7.40 -12.53
CA ASP A 50 -2.02 -6.93 -11.91
C ASP A 50 -3.15 -7.81 -12.45
N GLU A 51 -3.21 -9.05 -11.95
CA GLU A 51 -4.46 -9.76 -11.90
C GLU A 51 -5.32 -8.87 -11.03
N LEU A 52 -6.29 -8.22 -11.64
CA LEU A 52 -7.48 -7.72 -10.97
C LEU A 52 -8.13 -8.96 -10.34
N VAL A 53 -7.60 -9.37 -9.21
CA VAL A 53 -8.18 -10.48 -8.45
C VAL A 53 -9.53 -9.96 -8.02
N ASP A 54 -10.58 -10.53 -8.59
CA ASP A 54 -11.93 -10.22 -8.22
C ASP A 54 -12.07 -10.30 -6.70
N LEU A 55 -12.69 -9.29 -6.10
CA LEU A 55 -12.87 -9.21 -4.65
C LEU A 55 -13.53 -10.49 -4.09
N GLN A 56 -14.44 -11.12 -4.84
CA GLN A 56 -15.05 -12.39 -4.45
C GLN A 56 -14.04 -13.51 -4.41
N THR A 57 -13.15 -13.60 -5.37
CA THR A 57 -12.05 -14.59 -5.40
C THR A 57 -11.10 -14.38 -4.23
N LEU A 58 -10.75 -13.12 -3.92
CA LEU A 58 -9.94 -12.79 -2.74
C LEU A 58 -10.63 -13.21 -1.44
N PHE A 59 -11.92 -12.94 -1.30
CA PHE A 59 -12.67 -13.35 -0.11
C PHE A 59 -12.76 -14.86 0.01
N SER A 60 -13.05 -15.57 -1.09
CA SER A 60 -13.09 -17.04 -1.08
C SER A 60 -11.75 -17.65 -0.66
N GLN A 61 -10.63 -17.18 -1.23
CA GLN A 61 -9.30 -17.67 -0.85
C GLN A 61 -8.97 -17.40 0.62
N ARG A 62 -9.38 -16.25 1.17
CA ARG A 62 -9.19 -15.92 2.59
C ARG A 62 -10.05 -16.79 3.49
N GLN A 63 -11.29 -17.02 3.09
CA GLN A 63 -12.20 -17.92 3.79
C GLN A 63 -11.66 -19.36 3.79
N ASP A 64 -11.16 -19.88 2.67
CA ASP A 64 -10.56 -21.20 2.58
C ASP A 64 -9.32 -21.34 3.48
N ARG A 65 -8.46 -20.33 3.54
CA ARG A 65 -7.30 -20.33 4.45
C ARG A 65 -7.72 -20.34 5.91
N LEU A 66 -8.68 -19.49 6.27
CA LEU A 66 -9.19 -19.44 7.63
C LEU A 66 -9.86 -20.76 8.03
N TRP A 67 -10.67 -21.32 7.12
CA TRP A 67 -11.31 -22.62 7.31
C TRP A 67 -10.26 -23.70 7.59
N LYS A 68 -9.24 -23.81 6.72
CA LYS A 68 -8.13 -24.76 6.92
C LYS A 68 -7.38 -24.54 8.22
N ALA A 69 -7.19 -23.26 8.61
CA ALA A 69 -6.52 -22.96 9.88
C ALA A 69 -7.31 -23.41 11.09
N LEU A 70 -8.63 -23.28 11.07
CA LEU A 70 -9.50 -23.71 12.16
C LEU A 70 -9.63 -25.22 12.26
N GLU A 71 -9.66 -25.93 11.12
CA GLU A 71 -9.85 -27.38 11.07
C GLU A 71 -8.54 -28.17 11.05
N GLU A 72 -7.53 -27.73 10.26
CA GLU A 72 -6.32 -28.48 9.93
C GLU A 72 -5.05 -27.95 10.62
N ARG A 73 -5.16 -26.93 11.50
CA ARG A 73 -4.01 -26.27 12.17
C ARG A 73 -3.00 -25.70 11.17
N TYR A 74 -3.48 -25.02 10.13
CA TYR A 74 -2.65 -24.39 9.11
C TYR A 74 -1.62 -23.42 9.74
N GLN A 75 -0.36 -23.45 9.24
CA GLN A 75 0.68 -22.53 9.68
C GLN A 75 0.77 -21.33 8.74
N TYR A 76 0.72 -20.13 9.32
CA TYR A 76 0.88 -18.88 8.60
C TYR A 76 2.34 -18.41 8.63
N ASN A 77 2.82 -17.87 7.51
CA ASN A 77 4.13 -17.24 7.44
C ASN A 77 4.06 -15.80 7.96
N SER A 78 5.16 -15.34 8.59
CA SER A 78 5.24 -13.97 9.10
C SER A 78 5.59 -12.98 8.00
N SER A 79 4.88 -11.84 7.97
CA SER A 79 5.12 -10.70 7.07
C SER A 79 6.19 -9.73 7.58
N LEU A 80 6.86 -10.04 8.69
CA LEU A 80 7.82 -9.13 9.34
C LEU A 80 9.10 -8.90 8.55
N ASN A 81 9.59 -9.91 7.83
CA ASN A 81 10.90 -9.86 7.17
C ASN A 81 11.00 -8.71 6.16
N ARG A 82 9.95 -8.46 5.38
CA ARG A 82 9.91 -7.36 4.42
C ARG A 82 10.04 -5.99 5.09
N GLY A 83 9.35 -5.79 6.21
CA GLY A 83 9.42 -4.54 6.97
C GLY A 83 10.80 -4.32 7.57
N GLN A 84 11.40 -5.35 8.15
CA GLN A 84 12.75 -5.30 8.71
C GLN A 84 13.80 -5.01 7.63
N GLU A 85 13.75 -5.69 6.50
CA GLU A 85 14.66 -5.45 5.36
C GLU A 85 14.55 -4.01 4.86
N PHE A 86 13.33 -3.48 4.71
CA PHE A 86 13.13 -2.09 4.34
C PHE A 86 13.81 -1.13 5.32
N LEU A 87 13.59 -1.31 6.62
CA LEU A 87 14.17 -0.45 7.66
C LEU A 87 15.70 -0.55 7.71
N LEU A 88 16.26 -1.76 7.58
CA LEU A 88 17.70 -1.96 7.54
C LEU A 88 18.37 -1.24 6.35
N ASN A 89 17.69 -1.19 5.20
CA ASN A 89 18.18 -0.47 4.02
C ASN A 89 18.10 1.06 4.16
N HIS A 90 17.40 1.56 5.19
CA HIS A 90 17.19 3.00 5.43
C HIS A 90 17.73 3.46 6.79
N VAL A 91 18.62 2.69 7.43
CA VAL A 91 19.24 3.07 8.70
C VAL A 91 19.92 4.44 8.60
N ASN A 92 19.68 5.29 9.59
CA ASN A 92 20.10 6.69 9.63
C ASN A 92 19.50 7.61 8.55
N SER A 93 18.46 7.16 7.87
CA SER A 93 17.70 8.00 6.94
C SER A 93 16.52 8.65 7.64
N LYS A 94 16.14 9.83 7.15
CA LYS A 94 14.88 10.47 7.51
C LYS A 94 13.83 10.10 6.47
N LEU A 95 12.72 9.57 6.90
CA LEU A 95 11.64 9.13 6.04
C LEU A 95 10.34 9.82 6.40
N GLU A 96 9.53 10.11 5.41
CA GLU A 96 8.12 10.41 5.59
C GLU A 96 7.35 9.08 5.56
N LEU A 97 6.60 8.81 6.62
CA LEU A 97 5.86 7.55 6.80
C LEU A 97 4.43 7.84 7.21
N VAL A 98 3.50 7.05 6.69
CA VAL A 98 2.20 6.89 7.33
C VAL A 98 2.26 5.65 8.19
N ILE A 99 1.96 5.79 9.49
CA ILE A 99 1.92 4.69 10.45
C ILE A 99 0.47 4.30 10.69
N MET A 100 0.20 3.01 10.71
CA MET A 100 -1.12 2.47 10.99
C MET A 100 -1.03 1.50 12.15
N TYR A 101 -1.88 1.72 13.14
CA TYR A 101 -2.06 0.86 14.30
C TYR A 101 -3.42 0.17 14.20
N ILE A 102 -3.43 -1.14 14.20
CA ILE A 102 -4.62 -1.98 14.08
C ILE A 102 -4.76 -2.78 15.35
N ASP A 103 -5.85 -2.60 16.10
CA ASP A 103 -6.11 -3.22 17.38
C ASP A 103 -7.41 -4.02 17.36
N LEU A 104 -7.40 -5.22 17.94
CA LEU A 104 -8.54 -6.12 17.97
C LEU A 104 -9.46 -5.76 19.14
N VAL A 105 -10.72 -5.42 18.83
CA VAL A 105 -11.68 -5.07 19.87
C VAL A 105 -12.14 -6.31 20.63
N GLY A 106 -12.04 -6.26 21.96
CA GLY A 106 -12.55 -7.32 22.83
C GLY A 106 -11.70 -8.57 22.91
N SER A 107 -10.44 -8.53 22.50
CA SER A 107 -9.48 -9.62 22.60
C SER A 107 -9.33 -10.16 24.02
N THR A 108 -9.30 -9.29 25.02
CA THR A 108 -9.26 -9.68 26.45
C THR A 108 -10.46 -10.54 26.84
N LYS A 109 -11.67 -10.16 26.42
CA LYS A 109 -12.87 -10.96 26.68
C LYS A 109 -12.77 -12.32 25.96
N MET A 110 -12.29 -12.31 24.74
CA MET A 110 -12.11 -13.51 23.93
C MET A 110 -11.11 -14.48 24.59
N SER A 111 -10.01 -13.96 25.14
CA SER A 111 -8.99 -14.75 25.86
C SER A 111 -9.52 -15.38 27.16
N MET A 112 -10.55 -14.81 27.76
CA MET A 112 -11.20 -15.35 28.97
C MET A 112 -12.27 -16.41 28.64
N THR A 113 -12.79 -16.44 27.43
CA THR A 113 -13.95 -17.26 27.06
C THR A 113 -13.63 -18.43 26.14
N LEU A 114 -12.58 -18.30 25.32
CA LEU A 114 -12.21 -19.32 24.35
C LEU A 114 -11.10 -20.23 24.87
N PRO A 115 -11.12 -21.53 24.49
CA PRO A 115 -9.96 -22.39 24.66
C PRO A 115 -8.70 -21.79 23.99
N VAL A 116 -7.54 -21.95 24.63
CA VAL A 116 -6.28 -21.33 24.20
C VAL A 116 -5.93 -21.68 22.73
N GLU A 117 -6.14 -22.93 22.34
CA GLU A 117 -5.83 -23.38 20.96
C GLU A 117 -6.69 -22.67 19.91
N GLN A 118 -7.97 -22.47 20.20
CA GLN A 118 -8.90 -21.75 19.31
C GLN A 118 -8.56 -20.27 19.26
N LEU A 119 -8.29 -19.65 20.41
CA LEU A 119 -7.84 -18.27 20.49
C LEU A 119 -6.59 -18.05 19.64
N VAL A 120 -5.56 -18.89 19.81
CA VAL A 120 -4.29 -18.81 19.05
C VAL A 120 -4.55 -18.94 17.55
N THR A 121 -5.43 -19.85 17.14
CA THR A 121 -5.79 -20.03 15.72
C THR A 121 -6.45 -18.80 15.14
N ILE A 122 -7.44 -18.23 15.86
CA ILE A 122 -8.13 -17.00 15.43
C ILE A 122 -7.15 -15.83 15.35
N MET A 123 -6.30 -15.65 16.36
CA MET A 123 -5.30 -14.58 16.41
C MET A 123 -4.28 -14.67 15.26
N ARG A 124 -3.80 -15.88 14.97
CA ARG A 124 -2.89 -16.12 13.83
C ARG A 124 -3.56 -15.84 12.49
N ALA A 125 -4.79 -16.31 12.31
CA ALA A 125 -5.57 -16.04 11.11
C ALA A 125 -5.80 -14.54 10.90
N PHE A 126 -6.24 -13.85 11.96
CA PHE A 126 -6.40 -12.39 11.96
C PHE A 126 -5.11 -11.68 11.55
N SER A 127 -4.01 -11.97 12.25
CA SER A 127 -2.71 -11.34 11.99
C SER A 127 -2.25 -11.56 10.55
N HIS A 128 -2.38 -12.78 10.02
CA HIS A 128 -1.99 -13.09 8.67
C HIS A 128 -2.85 -12.36 7.62
N GLU A 129 -4.18 -12.43 7.76
CA GLU A 129 -5.07 -11.82 6.78
C GLU A 129 -4.96 -10.29 6.77
N ILE A 130 -4.83 -9.65 7.93
CA ILE A 130 -4.62 -8.20 8.02
C ILE A 130 -3.24 -7.80 7.46
N SER A 131 -2.19 -8.55 7.76
CA SER A 131 -0.85 -8.31 7.19
C SER A 131 -0.85 -8.45 5.67
N SER A 132 -1.56 -9.43 5.13
CA SER A 132 -1.74 -9.61 3.69
C SER A 132 -2.47 -8.43 3.04
N VAL A 133 -3.43 -7.79 3.75
CA VAL A 133 -4.06 -6.54 3.27
C VAL A 133 -3.03 -5.41 3.26
N VAL A 134 -2.26 -5.21 4.33
CA VAL A 134 -1.18 -4.20 4.37
C VAL A 134 -0.25 -4.34 3.16
N GLU A 135 0.22 -5.55 2.89
CA GLU A 135 1.13 -5.83 1.78
C GLU A 135 0.50 -5.56 0.41
N SER A 136 -0.79 -5.86 0.23
CA SER A 136 -1.50 -5.60 -1.03
C SER A 136 -1.61 -4.10 -1.35
N TYR A 137 -1.47 -3.24 -0.35
CA TYR A 137 -1.41 -1.77 -0.49
C TYR A 137 0.03 -1.23 -0.47
N ASN A 138 1.04 -2.09 -0.63
CA ASN A 138 2.47 -1.77 -0.56
C ASN A 138 2.92 -1.22 0.81
N GLY A 139 2.19 -1.54 1.87
CA GLY A 139 2.61 -1.31 3.25
C GLY A 139 3.54 -2.41 3.75
N TYR A 140 4.11 -2.17 4.91
CA TYR A 140 5.01 -3.07 5.62
C TYR A 140 4.50 -3.29 7.04
N VAL A 141 4.57 -4.53 7.51
CA VAL A 141 4.31 -4.83 8.92
C VAL A 141 5.59 -4.54 9.70
N LEU A 142 5.47 -3.67 10.70
CA LEU A 142 6.58 -3.31 11.58
C LEU A 142 6.73 -4.35 12.69
N LYS A 143 5.65 -4.63 13.40
CA LYS A 143 5.62 -5.60 14.51
C LYS A 143 4.20 -5.97 14.91
N TYR A 144 4.10 -7.09 15.60
CA TYR A 144 2.92 -7.51 16.35
C TYR A 144 3.12 -7.18 17.83
N VAL A 145 2.11 -6.59 18.48
CA VAL A 145 2.12 -6.22 19.89
C VAL A 145 0.87 -6.78 20.56
N GLY A 146 0.99 -7.97 21.12
CA GLY A 146 -0.20 -8.71 21.58
C GLY A 146 -1.14 -9.03 20.43
N ASP A 147 -2.33 -8.48 20.48
CA ASP A 147 -3.37 -8.57 19.47
C ASP A 147 -3.35 -7.41 18.45
N ALA A 148 -2.45 -6.45 18.64
CA ALA A 148 -2.31 -5.31 17.75
C ALA A 148 -1.24 -5.55 16.67
N ILE A 149 -1.45 -4.92 15.53
CA ILE A 149 -0.52 -4.90 14.40
C ILE A 149 -0.12 -3.46 14.14
N ILE A 150 1.20 -3.21 14.13
CA ILE A 150 1.74 -1.92 13.71
C ILE A 150 2.31 -2.09 12.31
N SER A 151 1.86 -1.24 11.39
CA SER A 151 2.32 -1.21 10.01
C SER A 151 2.72 0.20 9.60
N PHE A 152 3.48 0.32 8.52
CA PHE A 152 3.89 1.59 7.97
C PHE A 152 3.86 1.59 6.44
N PHE A 153 3.69 2.78 5.88
CA PHE A 153 3.67 3.03 4.45
C PHE A 153 4.66 4.14 4.16
N PRO A 154 5.81 3.85 3.54
CA PRO A 154 6.78 4.89 3.20
C PRO A 154 6.22 5.80 2.12
N CYS A 155 6.34 7.11 2.35
CA CYS A 155 5.96 8.11 1.38
C CYS A 155 7.01 8.14 0.27
N GLY A 156 6.53 8.10 -0.98
CA GLY A 156 7.34 8.35 -2.16
C GLY A 156 7.29 9.83 -2.56
N PHE A 157 7.25 10.10 -3.85
CA PHE A 157 7.20 11.45 -4.39
C PHE A 157 5.90 12.22 -4.09
N ASN A 158 4.84 11.55 -3.65
CA ASN A 158 3.54 12.16 -3.37
C ASN A 158 2.95 11.60 -2.07
N LYS A 159 3.04 12.41 -1.00
CA LYS A 159 2.53 12.05 0.32
C LYS A 159 1.01 11.87 0.37
N TYR A 160 0.26 12.68 -0.36
CA TYR A 160 -1.21 12.57 -0.39
C TYR A 160 -1.67 11.22 -0.94
N LEU A 161 -0.96 10.69 -1.93
CA LEU A 161 -1.27 9.36 -2.49
C LEU A 161 -1.09 8.25 -1.47
N ILE A 162 -0.10 8.38 -0.57
CA ILE A 162 0.14 7.36 0.45
C ILE A 162 -0.89 7.43 1.58
N SER A 163 -1.29 8.64 1.98
CA SER A 163 -2.36 8.82 2.96
C SER A 163 -3.69 8.27 2.44
N ASP A 164 -4.05 8.53 1.18
CA ASP A 164 -5.21 7.93 0.53
C ASP A 164 -5.12 6.40 0.49
N LYS A 165 -3.97 5.83 0.12
CA LYS A 165 -3.75 4.38 0.10
C LYS A 165 -3.89 3.75 1.48
N SER A 166 -3.37 4.39 2.52
CA SER A 166 -3.50 3.89 3.90
C SER A 166 -4.94 3.87 4.37
N VAL A 167 -5.73 4.91 4.03
CA VAL A 167 -7.17 4.95 4.31
C VAL A 167 -7.93 3.86 3.53
N GLN A 168 -7.60 3.64 2.26
CA GLN A 168 -8.19 2.56 1.46
C GLN A 168 -7.81 1.17 2.03
N CYS A 169 -6.58 1.01 2.48
CA CYS A 169 -6.12 -0.19 3.17
C CYS A 169 -6.96 -0.46 4.42
N ALA A 170 -7.17 0.55 5.28
CA ALA A 170 -7.99 0.43 6.48
C ALA A 170 -9.44 0.02 6.15
N LYS A 171 -10.06 0.64 5.14
CA LYS A 171 -11.40 0.25 4.66
C LYS A 171 -11.43 -1.21 4.18
N SER A 172 -10.40 -1.64 3.46
CA SER A 172 -10.28 -3.04 2.99
C SER A 172 -10.13 -4.02 4.14
N MET A 173 -9.37 -3.67 5.20
CA MET A 173 -9.27 -4.49 6.41
C MET A 173 -10.64 -4.70 7.07
N ILE A 174 -11.39 -3.62 7.28
CA ILE A 174 -12.74 -3.68 7.86
C ILE A 174 -13.64 -4.59 7.00
N ASN A 175 -13.55 -4.44 5.69
CA ASN A 175 -14.35 -5.25 4.75
C ASN A 175 -13.96 -6.73 4.77
N VAL A 176 -12.65 -7.05 4.82
CA VAL A 176 -12.14 -8.42 4.96
C VAL A 176 -12.61 -9.06 6.26
N ILE A 177 -12.58 -8.33 7.37
CA ILE A 177 -13.07 -8.84 8.65
C ILE A 177 -14.56 -9.11 8.58
N LYS A 178 -15.34 -8.12 8.14
CA LYS A 178 -16.81 -8.18 8.14
C LYS A 178 -17.34 -9.23 7.17
N ASN A 179 -16.82 -9.30 5.96
CA ASN A 179 -17.38 -10.11 4.88
C ASN A 179 -16.54 -11.36 4.57
N GLY A 180 -15.28 -11.42 5.03
CA GLY A 180 -14.39 -12.56 4.84
C GLY A 180 -14.27 -13.43 6.10
N ILE A 181 -13.84 -12.85 7.22
CA ILE A 181 -13.51 -13.60 8.44
C ILE A 181 -14.74 -13.92 9.28
N ASN A 182 -15.57 -12.89 9.61
CA ASN A 182 -16.71 -13.07 10.52
C ASN A 182 -17.73 -14.13 10.07
N PRO A 183 -18.09 -14.26 8.78
CA PRO A 183 -18.98 -15.32 8.35
C PRO A 183 -18.47 -16.73 8.66
N ILE A 184 -17.14 -16.93 8.61
CA ILE A 184 -16.53 -18.23 8.96
C ILE A 184 -16.55 -18.43 10.47
N LEU A 185 -16.18 -17.40 11.26
CA LEU A 185 -16.21 -17.47 12.72
C LEU A 185 -17.63 -17.76 13.23
N THR A 186 -18.63 -17.07 12.71
CA THR A 186 -20.05 -17.28 13.08
C THR A 186 -20.49 -18.71 12.75
N LYS A 187 -20.08 -19.26 11.61
CA LYS A 187 -20.39 -20.64 11.23
C LYS A 187 -19.81 -21.67 12.19
N HIS A 188 -18.68 -21.35 12.84
CA HIS A 188 -18.04 -22.18 13.85
C HIS A 188 -18.44 -21.80 15.30
N GLU A 189 -19.46 -20.97 15.47
CA GLU A 189 -19.96 -20.49 16.78
C GLU A 189 -18.88 -19.68 17.56
N TYR A 190 -17.94 -19.06 16.85
CA TYR A 190 -16.95 -18.17 17.44
C TYR A 190 -17.42 -16.71 17.41
N PRO A 191 -16.90 -15.87 18.34
CA PRO A 191 -17.24 -14.45 18.36
C PRO A 191 -16.74 -13.73 17.11
N GLU A 192 -17.56 -12.80 16.62
CA GLU A 192 -17.16 -11.89 15.54
C GLU A 192 -16.00 -10.98 15.97
N LEU A 193 -15.12 -10.71 15.04
CA LEU A 193 -14.02 -9.78 15.24
C LEU A 193 -14.42 -8.37 14.81
N SER A 194 -13.91 -7.40 15.54
CA SER A 194 -13.97 -5.97 15.20
C SER A 194 -12.59 -5.37 15.44
N VAL A 195 -12.24 -4.30 14.72
CA VAL A 195 -10.96 -3.62 14.87
C VAL A 195 -11.14 -2.12 15.10
N LYS A 196 -10.18 -1.55 15.80
CA LYS A 196 -9.91 -0.12 15.83
C LYS A 196 -8.65 0.14 15.01
N ILE A 197 -8.71 1.13 14.13
CA ILE A 197 -7.58 1.48 13.27
C ILE A 197 -7.25 2.95 13.50
N GLY A 198 -6.04 3.22 13.96
CA GLY A 198 -5.44 4.54 14.03
C GLY A 198 -4.49 4.74 12.87
N ILE A 199 -4.49 5.91 12.26
CA ILE A 199 -3.60 6.30 11.17
C ILE A 199 -2.99 7.63 11.53
N ASP A 200 -1.67 7.74 11.42
CA ASP A 200 -0.92 8.97 11.69
C ASP A 200 0.18 9.14 10.65
N GLU A 201 0.50 10.39 10.35
CA GLU A 201 1.55 10.77 9.40
C GLU A 201 2.74 11.32 10.17
N GLY A 202 3.92 10.73 9.95
CA GLY A 202 5.18 11.18 10.53
C GLY A 202 6.10 11.75 9.46
N GLU A 203 6.53 13.01 9.66
CA GLU A 203 7.59 13.65 8.88
C GLU A 203 8.94 13.46 9.60
N ASP A 204 10.03 13.36 8.82
CA ASP A 204 11.40 13.24 9.36
C ASP A 204 11.58 12.08 10.36
N VAL A 205 10.87 10.97 10.19
CA VAL A 205 11.03 9.79 11.03
C VAL A 205 12.42 9.21 10.81
N VAL A 206 13.21 9.13 11.89
CA VAL A 206 14.55 8.53 11.83
C VAL A 206 14.44 7.02 12.01
N VAL A 207 15.04 6.28 11.09
CA VAL A 207 15.10 4.81 11.08
C VAL A 207 16.45 4.32 11.55
#